data_f61b1b1a242d2b34bfe52765a88959f7
#
_entry.id   f61b1b1a242d2b34bfe52765a88959f7
#
_cell.length_a   1.000
_cell.length_b   1.000
_cell.length_c   1.000
_cell.angle_alpha   90.00
_cell.angle_beta   90.00
_cell.angle_gamma   90.00
#
_symmetry.space_group_name_H-M   'P 1'
#
loop_
_entity.id
_entity.type
_entity.pdbx_description
1 polymer ?
#
loop_
_entity_poly.entity_id
_entity_poly.type
_entity_poly.pdbx_seq_one_letter_code
_entity_poly.pdbx_strand_id
1 'polypeptide(L)'
;MGDELALGVRAVSGAAVYRGMDRATLDRQYSPSSRVPSLDAYLRAYERLSAAARRDHPVRAGLAYGPHRAERLDYFPGPASGRCPLLVFVHGGNWQALGRAESAFPAPALLAEGAAVAVIEYGLAPDVGLDAMAGMVRRSVDWLLRHADRLGFAPHRLHLCGTSAGAHLAATTLLPDPADGPDVSGLIAGAVLLSGVYDLEPVRLSYVNDALRLDEAGARRNSPLHRLPARLPPVVVARGGNETEEYIRQHDRMVTALRPRTAITEVVADRRDHFDLPYDLGVRGTGLGDAVLARMGLGDARMGLGDARTGLGGTST
;
A
#
# COMPACT_ATOMS: atom_id res chain seq x y z
N MET A 1 48.93 -19.74 38.54
CA MET A 1 48.94 -20.39 37.23
C MET A 1 47.61 -21.09 37.09
N GLY A 2 46.69 -20.45 36.48
CA GLY A 2 45.33 -20.96 36.19
C GLY A 2 44.91 -20.35 34.85
N ASP A 3 45.04 -21.15 33.77
CA ASP A 3 44.60 -20.82 32.43
C ASP A 3 43.07 -20.82 32.39
N GLU A 4 42.46 -19.64 32.24
CA GLU A 4 41.07 -19.48 31.87
C GLU A 4 40.92 -19.69 30.36
N LEU A 5 40.49 -20.88 29.98
CA LEU A 5 40.05 -21.22 28.63
C LEU A 5 38.74 -20.47 28.35
N ALA A 6 38.84 -19.33 27.67
CA ALA A 6 37.71 -18.67 27.06
C ALA A 6 37.16 -19.54 25.91
N LEU A 7 36.14 -20.33 26.19
CA LEU A 7 35.35 -21.02 25.18
C LEU A 7 34.53 -19.98 24.37
N GLY A 8 35.14 -19.51 23.27
CA GLY A 8 34.41 -18.73 22.25
C GLY A 8 33.32 -19.61 21.62
N VAL A 9 32.07 -19.37 22.00
CA VAL A 9 30.91 -19.93 21.31
C VAL A 9 30.91 -19.33 19.90
N ARG A 10 31.49 -20.02 18.93
CA ARG A 10 31.24 -19.74 17.51
C ARG A 10 29.77 -20.02 17.24
N ALA A 11 28.97 -18.97 17.04
CA ALA A 11 27.68 -19.12 16.46
C ALA A 11 27.85 -19.88 15.14
N VAL A 12 27.25 -21.07 15.03
CA VAL A 12 27.18 -21.84 13.78
C VAL A 12 26.28 -21.02 12.86
N SER A 13 26.86 -20.18 12.01
CA SER A 13 26.08 -19.52 10.95
C SER A 13 25.62 -20.59 9.98
N GLY A 14 24.32 -20.69 9.73
CA GLY A 14 23.77 -21.57 8.70
C GLY A 14 24.36 -21.24 7.34
N ALA A 15 24.27 -22.16 6.38
CA ALA A 15 24.68 -21.90 5.00
C ALA A 15 23.92 -20.68 4.46
N ALA A 16 24.63 -19.79 3.76
CA ALA A 16 24.02 -18.61 3.14
C ALA A 16 22.99 -19.03 2.09
N VAL A 17 21.77 -18.52 2.22
CA VAL A 17 20.66 -18.81 1.29
C VAL A 17 20.38 -17.63 0.36
N TYR A 18 20.68 -16.39 0.80
CA TYR A 18 20.46 -15.17 0.02
C TYR A 18 21.45 -14.07 0.40
N ARG A 19 22.24 -13.55 -0.58
CA ARG A 19 23.16 -12.41 -0.39
C ARG A 19 24.05 -12.51 0.85
N GLY A 20 24.58 -13.69 1.15
CA GLY A 20 25.40 -13.92 2.31
C GLY A 20 24.63 -14.10 3.63
N MET A 21 23.31 -13.97 3.63
CA MET A 21 22.46 -14.22 4.79
C MET A 21 22.07 -15.70 4.87
N ASP A 22 22.13 -16.26 6.07
CA ASP A 22 21.46 -17.53 6.38
C ASP A 22 19.95 -17.36 6.49
N ARG A 23 19.21 -18.46 6.55
CA ARG A 23 17.74 -18.45 6.63
C ARG A 23 17.22 -17.64 7.82
N ALA A 24 17.82 -17.80 9.01
CA ALA A 24 17.36 -17.10 10.21
C ALA A 24 17.56 -15.58 10.11
N THR A 25 18.63 -15.13 9.47
CA THR A 25 18.87 -13.71 9.20
C THR A 25 17.89 -13.18 8.17
N LEU A 26 17.66 -13.92 7.08
CA LEU A 26 16.68 -13.54 6.06
C LEU A 26 15.25 -13.46 6.63
N ASP A 27 14.88 -14.40 7.50
CA ASP A 27 13.58 -14.40 8.17
C ASP A 27 13.39 -13.15 9.04
N ARG A 28 14.42 -12.70 9.76
CA ARG A 28 14.38 -11.43 10.49
C ARG A 28 14.24 -10.23 9.57
N GLN A 29 14.88 -10.25 8.40
CA GLN A 29 14.79 -9.17 7.41
C GLN A 29 13.39 -9.03 6.81
N TYR A 30 12.63 -10.14 6.69
CA TYR A 30 11.24 -10.14 6.25
C TYR A 30 10.22 -10.12 7.42
N SER A 31 10.70 -9.81 8.63
CA SER A 31 9.89 -9.61 9.84
C SER A 31 9.99 -8.16 10.33
N PRO A 32 9.28 -7.18 9.72
CA PRO A 32 9.33 -5.78 10.14
C PRO A 32 8.91 -5.60 11.61
N SER A 33 8.15 -6.54 12.19
CA SER A 33 7.83 -6.58 13.61
C SER A 33 9.06 -6.67 14.53
N SER A 34 10.21 -7.11 14.01
CA SER A 34 11.49 -7.09 14.73
C SER A 34 12.02 -5.66 15.01
N ARG A 35 11.45 -4.64 14.35
CA ARG A 35 11.86 -3.23 14.47
C ARG A 35 10.98 -2.43 15.41
N VAL A 36 9.92 -3.02 15.97
CA VAL A 36 8.95 -2.33 16.83
C VAL A 36 8.81 -3.05 18.18
N PRO A 37 8.48 -2.32 19.26
CA PRO A 37 8.35 -2.93 20.58
C PRO A 37 7.19 -3.94 20.69
N SER A 38 6.10 -3.74 19.93
CA SER A 38 4.91 -4.58 20.01
C SER A 38 4.08 -4.51 18.73
N LEU A 39 4.04 -5.56 17.95
CA LEU A 39 3.14 -5.70 16.81
C LEU A 39 1.66 -5.67 17.25
N ASP A 40 1.33 -6.34 18.36
CA ASP A 40 -0.04 -6.39 18.89
C ASP A 40 -0.63 -5.00 19.19
N ALA A 41 0.20 -4.04 19.59
CA ALA A 41 -0.26 -2.68 19.82
C ALA A 41 -0.77 -2.03 18.53
N TYR A 42 -0.08 -2.25 17.40
CA TYR A 42 -0.52 -1.76 16.08
C TYR A 42 -1.78 -2.48 15.60
N LEU A 43 -1.86 -3.81 15.74
CA LEU A 43 -3.03 -4.57 15.32
C LEU A 43 -4.29 -4.13 16.06
N ARG A 44 -4.20 -3.97 17.39
CA ARG A 44 -5.31 -3.41 18.19
C ARG A 44 -5.66 -1.96 17.80
N ALA A 45 -4.66 -1.16 17.44
CA ALA A 45 -4.92 0.20 16.98
C ALA A 45 -5.63 0.21 15.63
N TYR A 46 -5.22 -0.62 14.68
CA TYR A 46 -5.87 -0.80 13.38
C TYR A 46 -7.34 -1.19 13.54
N GLU A 47 -7.60 -2.22 14.35
CA GLU A 47 -8.96 -2.68 14.65
C GLU A 47 -9.82 -1.55 15.25
N ARG A 48 -9.34 -0.92 16.32
CA ARG A 48 -10.05 0.16 17.02
C ARG A 48 -10.32 1.37 16.10
N LEU A 49 -9.30 1.84 15.36
CA LEU A 49 -9.43 2.98 14.47
C LEU A 49 -10.32 2.68 13.26
N SER A 50 -10.24 1.46 12.73
CA SER A 50 -11.10 1.04 11.62
C SER A 50 -12.57 0.85 12.05
N ALA A 51 -12.81 0.36 13.26
CA ALA A 51 -14.16 0.31 13.85
C ALA A 51 -14.71 1.73 14.05
N ALA A 52 -13.90 2.66 14.53
CA ALA A 52 -14.27 4.07 14.67
C ALA A 52 -14.61 4.70 13.30
N ALA A 53 -13.80 4.47 12.27
CA ALA A 53 -14.06 4.96 10.93
C ALA A 53 -15.44 4.51 10.40
N ARG A 54 -15.81 3.24 10.60
CA ARG A 54 -17.12 2.71 10.19
C ARG A 54 -18.28 3.22 11.00
N ARG A 55 -18.08 3.52 12.29
CA ARG A 55 -19.11 4.07 13.17
C ARG A 55 -19.37 5.55 12.88
N ASP A 56 -18.32 6.31 12.62
CA ASP A 56 -18.35 7.77 12.60
C ASP A 56 -18.54 8.35 11.19
N HIS A 57 -18.43 7.52 10.14
CA HIS A 57 -18.59 7.95 8.75
C HIS A 57 -19.59 7.05 7.99
N PRO A 58 -20.32 7.61 7.02
CA PRO A 58 -21.15 6.82 6.11
C PRO A 58 -20.32 5.75 5.40
N VAL A 59 -20.78 4.50 5.41
CA VAL A 59 -20.11 3.39 4.74
C VAL A 59 -21.12 2.44 4.11
N ARG A 60 -20.80 1.98 2.90
CA ARG A 60 -21.46 0.84 2.25
C ARG A 60 -20.58 -0.37 2.46
N ALA A 61 -20.86 -1.13 3.53
CA ALA A 61 -20.01 -2.23 3.97
C ALA A 61 -20.28 -3.53 3.22
N GLY A 62 -19.25 -4.33 2.99
CA GLY A 62 -19.32 -5.70 2.50
C GLY A 62 -19.84 -5.85 1.07
N LEU A 63 -19.67 -4.83 0.22
CA LEU A 63 -20.07 -4.90 -1.20
C LEU A 63 -19.27 -6.01 -1.90
N ALA A 64 -20.00 -6.96 -2.52
CA ALA A 64 -19.38 -8.04 -3.29
C ALA A 64 -18.85 -7.51 -4.63
N TYR A 65 -17.57 -7.72 -4.93
CA TYR A 65 -16.97 -7.36 -6.20
C TYR A 65 -16.57 -8.57 -7.05
N GLY A 66 -16.66 -9.79 -6.50
CA GLY A 66 -16.36 -11.03 -7.19
C GLY A 66 -17.00 -12.24 -6.50
N PRO A 67 -16.78 -13.46 -7.06
CA PRO A 67 -17.46 -14.66 -6.62
C PRO A 67 -16.89 -15.27 -5.32
N HIS A 68 -15.63 -15.02 -4.99
CA HIS A 68 -15.03 -15.58 -3.80
C HIS A 68 -15.54 -14.88 -2.52
N ARG A 69 -15.65 -15.61 -1.41
CA ARG A 69 -16.16 -15.08 -0.12
C ARG A 69 -15.38 -13.84 0.38
N ALA A 70 -14.06 -13.77 0.10
CA ALA A 70 -13.22 -12.65 0.45
C ALA A 70 -13.29 -11.49 -0.55
N GLU A 71 -13.93 -11.63 -1.71
CA GLU A 71 -14.07 -10.54 -2.67
C GLU A 71 -15.17 -9.57 -2.22
N ARG A 72 -14.86 -8.84 -1.15
CA ARG A 72 -15.71 -7.82 -0.52
C ARG A 72 -14.94 -6.52 -0.35
N LEU A 73 -15.65 -5.41 -0.37
CA LEU A 73 -15.08 -4.12 -0.05
C LEU A 73 -16.03 -3.28 0.80
N ASP A 74 -15.46 -2.37 1.58
CA ASP A 74 -16.18 -1.29 2.25
C ASP A 74 -15.94 -0.01 1.47
N TYR A 75 -17.01 0.68 1.10
CA TYR A 75 -16.94 1.93 0.35
C TYR A 75 -17.41 3.10 1.22
N PHE A 76 -16.53 4.05 1.45
CA PHE A 76 -16.79 5.32 2.13
C PHE A 76 -17.00 6.40 1.06
N PRO A 77 -18.23 6.94 0.92
CA PRO A 77 -18.51 7.94 -0.09
C PRO A 77 -17.82 9.26 0.22
N GLY A 78 -17.29 9.90 -0.81
CA GLY A 78 -16.81 11.28 -0.71
C GLY A 78 -17.95 12.28 -0.67
N PRO A 79 -17.64 13.59 -0.76
CA PRO A 79 -18.66 14.65 -0.70
C PRO A 79 -19.68 14.54 -1.82
N ALA A 80 -20.96 14.87 -1.51
CA ALA A 80 -22.07 14.78 -2.45
C ALA A 80 -22.02 15.81 -3.58
N SER A 81 -21.17 16.84 -3.47
CA SER A 81 -21.12 18.00 -4.36
C SER A 81 -20.41 17.77 -5.69
N GLY A 82 -19.94 16.57 -5.99
CA GLY A 82 -19.23 16.33 -7.25
C GLY A 82 -18.57 14.96 -7.35
N ARG A 83 -18.01 14.68 -8.52
CA ARG A 83 -17.24 13.47 -8.79
C ARG A 83 -15.85 13.57 -8.15
N CYS A 84 -15.72 13.14 -6.89
CA CYS A 84 -14.48 13.15 -6.14
C CYS A 84 -13.47 12.09 -6.65
N PRO A 85 -12.17 12.22 -6.32
CA PRO A 85 -11.23 11.13 -6.53
C PRO A 85 -11.53 9.96 -5.58
N LEU A 86 -11.15 8.75 -6.00
CA LEU A 86 -11.25 7.54 -5.19
C LEU A 86 -9.86 7.02 -4.86
N LEU A 87 -9.60 6.72 -3.59
CA LEU A 87 -8.45 5.92 -3.18
C LEU A 87 -8.93 4.50 -2.83
N VAL A 88 -8.37 3.50 -3.52
CA VAL A 88 -8.57 2.08 -3.24
C VAL A 88 -7.43 1.60 -2.36
N PHE A 89 -7.72 1.17 -1.15
CA PHE A 89 -6.73 0.73 -0.18
C PHE A 89 -6.66 -0.80 -0.11
N VAL A 90 -5.45 -1.33 -0.36
CA VAL A 90 -5.10 -2.75 -0.32
C VAL A 90 -4.25 -3.00 0.93
N HIS A 91 -4.78 -3.80 1.85
CA HIS A 91 -4.11 -4.06 3.13
C HIS A 91 -2.86 -4.92 3.01
N GLY A 92 -1.99 -4.85 4.02
CA GLY A 92 -0.82 -5.70 4.19
C GLY A 92 -1.12 -7.03 4.88
N GLY A 93 -0.16 -7.52 5.67
CA GLY A 93 -0.32 -8.75 6.47
C GLY A 93 0.37 -9.98 5.85
N ASN A 94 1.48 -9.79 5.12
CA ASN A 94 2.27 -10.88 4.52
C ASN A 94 1.44 -11.85 3.65
N TRP A 95 0.37 -11.36 3.03
CA TRP A 95 -0.61 -12.16 2.26
C TRP A 95 -1.33 -13.25 3.07
N GLN A 96 -1.20 -13.26 4.40
CA GLN A 96 -1.65 -14.31 5.32
C GLN A 96 -2.59 -13.81 6.42
N ALA A 97 -2.65 -12.50 6.64
CA ALA A 97 -3.38 -11.89 7.75
C ALA A 97 -3.98 -10.54 7.37
N LEU A 98 -4.77 -10.00 8.28
CA LEU A 98 -5.54 -8.78 8.15
C LEU A 98 -6.68 -8.91 7.12
N GLY A 99 -7.47 -7.88 7.02
CA GLY A 99 -8.58 -7.77 6.09
C GLY A 99 -9.12 -6.34 6.09
N ARG A 100 -10.25 -6.13 5.44
CA ARG A 100 -10.92 -4.83 5.44
C ARG A 100 -11.36 -4.39 6.83
N ALA A 101 -11.59 -5.36 7.76
CA ALA A 101 -12.02 -5.06 9.12
C ALA A 101 -11.01 -4.18 9.87
N GLU A 102 -9.73 -4.46 9.74
CA GLU A 102 -8.62 -3.75 10.38
C GLU A 102 -8.05 -2.61 9.51
N SER A 103 -8.59 -2.38 8.30
CA SER A 103 -7.91 -1.56 7.28
C SER A 103 -8.67 -0.30 6.85
N ALA A 104 -9.75 0.08 7.57
CA ALA A 104 -10.50 1.31 7.26
C ALA A 104 -9.93 2.56 7.94
N PHE A 105 -8.93 2.45 8.77
CA PHE A 105 -8.36 3.56 9.55
C PHE A 105 -7.83 4.75 8.72
N PRO A 106 -7.40 4.61 7.43
CA PRO A 106 -7.00 5.78 6.64
C PRO A 106 -8.19 6.59 6.10
N ALA A 107 -9.41 6.01 6.09
CA ALA A 107 -10.57 6.64 5.46
C ALA A 107 -10.92 8.03 6.02
N PRO A 108 -10.97 8.26 7.36
CA PRO A 108 -11.37 9.55 7.90
C PRO A 108 -10.53 10.75 7.40
N ALA A 109 -9.22 10.62 7.35
CA ALA A 109 -8.34 11.68 6.88
C ALA A 109 -8.57 12.00 5.39
N LEU A 110 -8.69 10.99 4.56
CA LEU A 110 -8.95 11.14 3.12
C LEU A 110 -10.34 11.71 2.83
N LEU A 111 -11.36 11.29 3.59
CA LEU A 111 -12.73 11.84 3.51
C LEU A 111 -12.76 13.33 3.85
N ALA A 112 -12.03 13.75 4.90
CA ALA A 112 -11.92 15.14 5.29
C ALA A 112 -11.31 16.03 4.19
N GLU A 113 -10.47 15.45 3.33
CA GLU A 113 -9.85 16.11 2.18
C GLU A 113 -10.69 16.00 0.89
N GLY A 114 -11.87 15.37 0.95
CA GLY A 114 -12.81 15.30 -0.17
C GLY A 114 -12.59 14.11 -1.12
N ALA A 115 -11.87 13.07 -0.70
CA ALA A 115 -11.78 11.81 -1.44
C ALA A 115 -12.90 10.85 -1.02
N ALA A 116 -13.29 9.93 -1.91
CA ALA A 116 -13.89 8.66 -1.53
C ALA A 116 -12.82 7.62 -1.22
N VAL A 117 -13.15 6.60 -0.42
CA VAL A 117 -12.22 5.52 -0.07
C VAL A 117 -12.90 4.17 -0.23
N ALA A 118 -12.23 3.23 -0.90
CA ALA A 118 -12.61 1.83 -0.94
C ALA A 118 -11.56 0.99 -0.23
N VAL A 119 -11.95 0.24 0.77
CA VAL A 119 -11.08 -0.71 1.49
C VAL A 119 -11.42 -2.10 1.01
N ILE A 120 -10.52 -2.75 0.31
CA ILE A 120 -10.77 -4.07 -0.26
C ILE A 120 -10.27 -5.19 0.64
N GLU A 121 -10.93 -6.32 0.57
CA GLU A 121 -10.46 -7.60 1.10
C GLU A 121 -10.11 -8.52 -0.07
N TYR A 122 -9.17 -9.42 0.13
CA TYR A 122 -8.77 -10.46 -0.83
C TYR A 122 -8.49 -11.75 -0.07
N GLY A 123 -8.50 -12.88 -0.77
CA GLY A 123 -8.21 -14.18 -0.17
C GLY A 123 -6.76 -14.28 0.30
N LEU A 124 -6.53 -15.03 1.37
CA LEU A 124 -5.24 -15.13 2.03
C LEU A 124 -4.59 -16.50 1.81
N ALA A 125 -3.28 -16.57 1.86
CA ALA A 125 -2.53 -17.81 1.91
C ALA A 125 -2.75 -18.51 3.27
N PRO A 126 -2.70 -19.85 3.33
CA PRO A 126 -2.39 -20.77 2.21
C PRO A 126 -3.58 -21.12 1.31
N ASP A 127 -4.81 -20.65 1.64
CA ASP A 127 -6.04 -21.05 0.95
C ASP A 127 -6.10 -20.49 -0.48
N VAL A 128 -5.52 -19.32 -0.70
CA VAL A 128 -5.52 -18.61 -1.99
C VAL A 128 -4.09 -18.34 -2.43
N GLY A 129 -3.76 -18.71 -3.66
CA GLY A 129 -2.45 -18.44 -4.25
C GLY A 129 -2.28 -16.99 -4.69
N LEU A 130 -1.02 -16.55 -4.83
CA LEU A 130 -0.68 -15.15 -5.05
C LEU A 130 -1.21 -14.60 -6.40
N ASP A 131 -1.19 -15.42 -7.46
CA ASP A 131 -1.77 -15.04 -8.77
C ASP A 131 -3.27 -14.73 -8.63
N ALA A 132 -4.01 -15.56 -7.87
CA ALA A 132 -5.43 -15.36 -7.64
C ALA A 132 -5.71 -14.12 -6.77
N MET A 133 -4.86 -13.83 -5.75
CA MET A 133 -4.96 -12.60 -4.95
C MET A 133 -4.80 -11.36 -5.84
N ALA A 134 -3.80 -11.35 -6.73
CA ALA A 134 -3.62 -10.27 -7.70
C ALA A 134 -4.85 -10.11 -8.62
N GLY A 135 -5.42 -11.21 -9.07
CA GLY A 135 -6.67 -11.23 -9.83
C GLY A 135 -7.85 -10.64 -9.06
N MET A 136 -7.97 -10.93 -7.77
CA MET A 136 -9.00 -10.34 -6.91
C MET A 136 -8.86 -8.81 -6.80
N VAL A 137 -7.62 -8.29 -6.63
CA VAL A 137 -7.39 -6.84 -6.62
C VAL A 137 -7.78 -6.20 -7.95
N ARG A 138 -7.43 -6.79 -9.09
CA ARG A 138 -7.84 -6.31 -10.42
C ARG A 138 -9.36 -6.30 -10.57
N ARG A 139 -10.04 -7.36 -10.15
CA ARG A 139 -11.52 -7.42 -10.18
C ARG A 139 -12.17 -6.37 -9.30
N SER A 140 -11.56 -6.02 -8.16
CA SER A 140 -12.08 -4.92 -7.31
C SER A 140 -12.01 -3.57 -8.02
N VAL A 141 -10.89 -3.27 -8.70
CA VAL A 141 -10.72 -2.04 -9.49
C VAL A 141 -11.72 -2.00 -10.65
N ASP A 142 -11.83 -3.08 -11.44
CA ASP A 142 -12.78 -3.18 -12.55
C ASP A 142 -14.24 -3.02 -12.07
N TRP A 143 -14.60 -3.67 -10.95
CA TRP A 143 -15.92 -3.53 -10.35
C TRP A 143 -16.21 -2.10 -9.92
N LEU A 144 -15.26 -1.43 -9.25
CA LEU A 144 -15.39 -0.03 -8.84
C LEU A 144 -15.59 0.88 -10.04
N LEU A 145 -14.80 0.73 -11.11
CA LEU A 145 -14.92 1.53 -12.33
C LEU A 145 -16.29 1.36 -13.00
N ARG A 146 -16.78 0.12 -13.10
CA ARG A 146 -18.13 -0.14 -13.66
C ARG A 146 -19.27 0.43 -12.81
N HIS A 147 -19.03 0.71 -11.52
CA HIS A 147 -20.04 1.26 -10.60
C HIS A 147 -19.76 2.71 -10.23
N ALA A 148 -18.84 3.39 -10.90
CA ALA A 148 -18.39 4.74 -10.54
C ALA A 148 -19.53 5.75 -10.44
N ASP A 149 -20.46 5.77 -11.38
CA ASP A 149 -21.61 6.68 -11.37
C ASP A 149 -22.53 6.45 -10.16
N ARG A 150 -22.82 5.18 -9.84
CA ARG A 150 -23.65 4.82 -8.68
C ARG A 150 -22.95 5.10 -7.34
N LEU A 151 -21.63 5.03 -7.31
CA LEU A 151 -20.81 5.27 -6.14
C LEU A 151 -20.48 6.76 -5.96
N GLY A 152 -20.55 7.57 -7.02
CA GLY A 152 -20.39 9.01 -6.97
C GLY A 152 -18.94 9.49 -7.02
N PHE A 153 -18.02 8.72 -7.62
CA PHE A 153 -16.64 9.15 -7.83
C PHE A 153 -16.29 9.31 -9.32
N ALA A 154 -15.19 10.01 -9.61
CA ALA A 154 -14.69 10.20 -10.97
C ALA A 154 -13.83 8.98 -11.38
N PRO A 155 -14.24 8.15 -12.36
CA PRO A 155 -13.51 6.94 -12.72
C PRO A 155 -12.08 7.22 -13.20
N HIS A 156 -11.83 8.33 -13.88
CA HIS A 156 -10.51 8.76 -14.32
C HIS A 156 -9.63 9.32 -13.18
N ARG A 157 -10.13 9.35 -11.95
CA ARG A 157 -9.42 9.77 -10.72
C ARG A 157 -9.36 8.64 -9.69
N LEU A 158 -9.34 7.37 -10.14
CA LEU A 158 -9.13 6.22 -9.27
C LEU A 158 -7.62 6.06 -9.01
N HIS A 159 -7.26 6.07 -7.75
CA HIS A 159 -5.89 5.86 -7.26
C HIS A 159 -5.80 4.57 -6.47
N LEU A 160 -4.77 3.76 -6.71
CA LEU A 160 -4.56 2.51 -6.03
C LEU A 160 -3.47 2.66 -4.97
N CYS A 161 -3.79 2.35 -3.72
CA CYS A 161 -2.87 2.42 -2.59
C CYS A 161 -2.72 1.05 -1.96
N GLY A 162 -1.50 0.67 -1.60
CA GLY A 162 -1.26 -0.55 -0.83
C GLY A 162 -0.11 -0.39 0.15
N THR A 163 -0.16 -1.18 1.22
CA THR A 163 0.92 -1.24 2.23
C THR A 163 1.48 -2.65 2.34
N SER A 164 2.82 -2.78 2.42
CA SER A 164 3.51 -4.07 2.58
C SER A 164 3.10 -5.08 1.49
N ALA A 165 2.53 -6.24 1.83
CA ALA A 165 1.94 -7.20 0.88
C ALA A 165 0.88 -6.56 -0.04
N GLY A 166 0.10 -5.60 0.47
CA GLY A 166 -0.86 -4.84 -0.34
C GLY A 166 -0.18 -3.93 -1.37
N ALA A 167 0.99 -3.36 -1.05
CA ALA A 167 1.77 -2.58 -2.02
C ALA A 167 2.32 -3.46 -3.15
N HIS A 168 2.70 -4.70 -2.85
CA HIS A 168 3.03 -5.71 -3.85
C HIS A 168 1.83 -5.96 -4.79
N LEU A 169 0.65 -6.25 -4.24
CA LEU A 169 -0.56 -6.51 -5.03
C LEU A 169 -0.97 -5.28 -5.85
N ALA A 170 -0.87 -4.07 -5.27
CA ALA A 170 -1.10 -2.82 -5.99
C ALA A 170 -0.11 -2.65 -7.16
N ALA A 171 1.20 -2.86 -6.93
CA ALA A 171 2.20 -2.81 -7.99
C ALA A 171 1.96 -3.86 -9.09
N THR A 172 1.55 -5.07 -8.72
CA THR A 172 1.20 -6.14 -9.66
C THR A 172 -0.04 -5.77 -10.50
N THR A 173 -0.99 -5.02 -9.93
CA THR A 173 -2.19 -4.54 -10.64
C THR A 173 -1.85 -3.50 -11.71
N LEU A 174 -0.73 -2.78 -11.60
CA LEU A 174 -0.26 -1.84 -12.62
C LEU A 174 0.39 -2.52 -13.83
N LEU A 175 0.59 -3.84 -13.79
CA LEU A 175 1.20 -4.58 -14.90
C LEU A 175 0.12 -4.93 -15.92
N PRO A 176 0.39 -4.72 -17.23
CA PRO A 176 -0.46 -5.24 -18.30
C PRO A 176 -0.36 -6.77 -18.39
N ASP A 177 -1.24 -7.37 -19.17
CA ASP A 177 -1.28 -8.80 -19.43
C ASP A 177 -1.30 -9.66 -18.15
N PRO A 178 -2.34 -9.51 -17.31
CA PRO A 178 -2.44 -10.22 -16.05
C PRO A 178 -2.59 -11.73 -16.31
N ALA A 179 -1.94 -12.54 -15.46
CA ALA A 179 -2.12 -14.00 -15.49
C ALA A 179 -3.56 -14.38 -15.07
N ASP A 180 -4.19 -13.55 -14.23
CA ASP A 180 -5.54 -13.75 -13.71
C ASP A 180 -6.26 -12.41 -13.56
N GLY A 181 -7.57 -12.38 -13.85
CA GLY A 181 -8.41 -11.20 -13.76
C GLY A 181 -8.34 -10.23 -14.96
N PRO A 182 -9.09 -9.12 -14.93
CA PRO A 182 -9.12 -8.12 -16.01
C PRO A 182 -7.82 -7.29 -16.04
N ASP A 183 -7.44 -6.82 -17.22
CA ASP A 183 -6.41 -5.78 -17.35
C ASP A 183 -7.00 -4.41 -17.06
N VAL A 184 -6.61 -3.83 -15.94
CA VAL A 184 -7.02 -2.50 -15.48
C VAL A 184 -5.84 -1.52 -15.42
N SER A 185 -4.65 -1.93 -15.88
CA SER A 185 -3.40 -1.19 -15.73
C SER A 185 -3.48 0.23 -16.33
N GLY A 186 -4.15 0.38 -17.47
CA GLY A 186 -4.36 1.69 -18.13
C GLY A 186 -5.48 2.55 -17.55
N LEU A 187 -6.22 2.06 -16.55
CA LEU A 187 -7.39 2.75 -15.98
C LEU A 187 -7.10 3.39 -14.62
N ILE A 188 -5.91 3.18 -14.08
CA ILE A 188 -5.48 3.69 -12.76
C ILE A 188 -4.78 5.03 -12.95
N ALA A 189 -5.31 6.09 -12.32
CA ALA A 189 -4.82 7.46 -12.44
C ALA A 189 -3.49 7.70 -11.71
N GLY A 190 -3.20 6.91 -10.68
CA GLY A 190 -1.95 6.98 -9.90
C GLY A 190 -1.89 5.86 -8.86
N ALA A 191 -0.71 5.60 -8.34
CA ALA A 191 -0.52 4.62 -7.29
C ALA A 191 0.27 5.16 -6.10
N VAL A 192 0.05 4.55 -4.93
CA VAL A 192 0.74 4.81 -3.67
C VAL A 192 1.23 3.47 -3.12
N LEU A 193 2.52 3.29 -3.03
CA LEU A 193 3.17 2.04 -2.65
C LEU A 193 3.95 2.24 -1.35
N LEU A 194 3.41 1.71 -0.24
CA LEU A 194 3.93 1.90 1.10
C LEU A 194 4.70 0.66 1.57
N SER A 195 5.98 0.78 1.86
CA SER A 195 6.84 -0.28 2.43
C SER A 195 6.65 -1.64 1.75
N GLY A 196 6.62 -1.65 0.41
CA GLY A 196 6.24 -2.82 -0.37
C GLY A 196 7.40 -3.78 -0.64
N VAL A 197 7.04 -4.98 -1.09
CA VAL A 197 7.96 -6.01 -1.57
C VAL A 197 7.70 -6.23 -3.06
N TYR A 198 8.72 -6.10 -3.89
CA TYR A 198 8.56 -6.06 -5.36
C TYR A 198 9.39 -7.11 -6.10
N ASP A 199 10.33 -7.74 -5.39
CA ASP A 199 11.12 -8.90 -5.80
C ASP A 199 10.87 -10.02 -4.78
N LEU A 200 10.24 -11.10 -5.21
CA LEU A 200 9.82 -12.18 -4.33
C LEU A 200 10.85 -13.31 -4.19
N GLU A 201 11.98 -13.23 -4.87
CA GLU A 201 13.01 -14.26 -4.71
C GLU A 201 13.47 -14.38 -3.24
N PRO A 202 13.83 -13.31 -2.52
CA PRO A 202 14.17 -13.45 -1.11
C PRO A 202 12.96 -13.87 -0.23
N VAL A 203 11.75 -13.50 -0.59
CA VAL A 203 10.53 -13.98 0.11
C VAL A 203 10.40 -15.49 -0.02
N ARG A 204 10.62 -16.04 -1.24
CA ARG A 204 10.61 -17.48 -1.51
C ARG A 204 11.57 -18.26 -0.62
N LEU A 205 12.69 -17.64 -0.26
CA LEU A 205 13.74 -18.22 0.58
C LEU A 205 13.54 -17.97 2.08
N SER A 206 12.52 -17.21 2.48
CA SER A 206 12.19 -16.86 3.88
C SER A 206 11.00 -17.66 4.40
N TYR A 207 10.74 -17.58 5.73
CA TYR A 207 9.59 -18.20 6.39
C TYR A 207 8.23 -17.79 5.80
N VAL A 208 8.15 -16.60 5.19
CA VAL A 208 6.91 -16.12 4.57
C VAL A 208 6.42 -17.08 3.48
N ASN A 209 7.34 -17.78 2.84
CA ASN A 209 7.02 -18.76 1.79
C ASN A 209 6.42 -20.07 2.32
N ASP A 210 6.49 -20.34 3.59
CA ASP A 210 5.92 -21.58 4.15
C ASP A 210 4.39 -21.65 3.89
N ALA A 211 3.72 -20.48 3.87
CA ALA A 211 2.31 -20.37 3.49
C ALA A 211 2.09 -20.04 2.00
N LEU A 212 2.94 -19.22 1.37
CA LEU A 212 2.79 -18.83 -0.04
C LEU A 212 3.10 -19.97 -1.02
N ARG A 213 4.02 -20.87 -0.64
CA ARG A 213 4.44 -22.04 -1.43
C ARG A 213 4.89 -21.71 -2.84
N LEU A 214 5.59 -20.59 -2.99
CA LEU A 214 6.15 -20.15 -4.26
C LEU A 214 7.35 -21.03 -4.64
N ASP A 215 7.36 -21.53 -5.84
CA ASP A 215 8.56 -21.99 -6.53
C ASP A 215 9.30 -20.80 -7.18
N GLU A 216 10.43 -21.05 -7.83
CA GLU A 216 11.22 -20.01 -8.49
C GLU A 216 10.42 -19.32 -9.61
N ALA A 217 9.68 -20.09 -10.42
CA ALA A 217 8.86 -19.57 -11.50
C ALA A 217 7.72 -18.68 -10.96
N GLY A 218 7.06 -19.12 -9.88
CA GLY A 218 6.02 -18.38 -9.18
C GLY A 218 6.54 -17.08 -8.57
N ALA A 219 7.69 -17.13 -7.89
CA ALA A 219 8.33 -15.94 -7.34
C ALA A 219 8.68 -14.93 -8.44
N ARG A 220 9.30 -15.38 -9.54
CA ARG A 220 9.65 -14.53 -10.68
C ARG A 220 8.42 -13.93 -11.35
N ARG A 221 7.39 -14.74 -11.61
CA ARG A 221 6.14 -14.28 -12.23
C ARG A 221 5.41 -13.24 -11.40
N ASN A 222 5.43 -13.39 -10.08
CA ASN A 222 4.80 -12.48 -9.12
C ASN A 222 5.72 -11.36 -8.61
N SER A 223 6.88 -11.15 -9.22
CA SER A 223 7.79 -10.04 -8.90
C SER A 223 7.53 -8.86 -9.85
N PRO A 224 6.75 -7.82 -9.45
CA PRO A 224 6.47 -6.69 -10.34
C PRO A 224 7.74 -5.97 -10.78
N LEU A 225 8.79 -5.94 -9.96
CA LEU A 225 10.06 -5.31 -10.29
C LEU A 225 10.67 -5.81 -11.61
N HIS A 226 10.45 -7.07 -11.97
CA HIS A 226 10.99 -7.70 -13.18
C HIS A 226 10.08 -7.57 -14.41
N ARG A 227 8.88 -6.97 -14.24
CA ARG A 227 7.84 -6.95 -15.26
C ARG A 227 7.29 -5.55 -15.55
N LEU A 228 7.92 -4.51 -15.02
CA LEU A 228 7.46 -3.13 -15.18
C LEU A 228 7.38 -2.76 -16.66
N PRO A 229 6.23 -2.26 -17.17
CA PRO A 229 6.10 -1.79 -18.54
C PRO A 229 6.87 -0.48 -18.76
N ALA A 230 7.02 -0.07 -20.02
CA ALA A 230 7.73 1.15 -20.38
C ALA A 230 7.07 2.43 -19.84
N ARG A 231 5.76 2.40 -19.62
CA ARG A 231 4.98 3.51 -19.06
C ARG A 231 4.07 3.04 -17.97
N LEU A 232 3.98 3.83 -16.91
CA LEU A 232 3.12 3.62 -15.74
C LEU A 232 2.41 4.92 -15.38
N PRO A 233 1.27 4.86 -14.67
CA PRO A 233 0.70 6.05 -14.05
C PRO A 233 1.70 6.63 -13.03
N PRO A 234 1.57 7.91 -12.66
CA PRO A 234 2.40 8.50 -11.62
C PRO A 234 2.30 7.76 -10.29
N VAL A 235 3.44 7.58 -9.59
CA VAL A 235 3.54 6.76 -8.38
C VAL A 235 4.15 7.54 -7.21
N VAL A 236 3.54 7.44 -6.04
CA VAL A 236 4.17 7.76 -4.75
C VAL A 236 4.76 6.46 -4.21
N VAL A 237 6.06 6.43 -3.95
CA VAL A 237 6.73 5.30 -3.29
C VAL A 237 7.22 5.77 -1.95
N ALA A 238 6.76 5.12 -0.87
CA ALA A 238 7.11 5.56 0.47
C ALA A 238 7.54 4.40 1.37
N ARG A 239 8.37 4.71 2.36
CA ARG A 239 8.73 3.81 3.45
C ARG A 239 8.91 4.57 4.76
N GLY A 240 8.83 3.85 5.87
CA GLY A 240 9.27 4.35 7.16
C GLY A 240 10.80 4.52 7.22
N GLY A 241 11.27 5.35 8.12
CA GLY A 241 12.70 5.44 8.45
C GLY A 241 13.18 4.21 9.21
N ASN A 242 12.32 3.61 10.04
CA ASN A 242 12.62 2.42 10.83
C ASN A 242 12.14 1.13 10.14
N GLU A 243 12.84 0.75 9.08
CA GLU A 243 12.59 -0.49 8.34
C GLU A 243 13.78 -1.46 8.45
N THR A 244 13.58 -2.73 8.06
CA THR A 244 14.69 -3.67 7.88
C THR A 244 15.45 -3.34 6.60
N GLU A 245 16.71 -3.78 6.50
CA GLU A 245 17.56 -3.50 5.33
C GLU A 245 16.95 -4.06 4.03
N GLU A 246 16.27 -5.21 4.09
CA GLU A 246 15.63 -5.77 2.90
C GLU A 246 14.42 -4.97 2.46
N TYR A 247 13.61 -4.40 3.35
CA TYR A 247 12.53 -3.48 2.98
C TYR A 247 13.07 -2.17 2.40
N ILE A 248 14.16 -1.63 2.96
CA ILE A 248 14.86 -0.48 2.39
C ILE A 248 15.36 -0.83 0.97
N ARG A 249 15.99 -1.97 0.80
CA ARG A 249 16.48 -2.43 -0.51
C ARG A 249 15.37 -2.63 -1.53
N GLN A 250 14.23 -3.19 -1.13
CA GLN A 250 13.06 -3.35 -1.98
C GLN A 250 12.54 -1.98 -2.46
N HIS A 251 12.44 -1.02 -1.54
CA HIS A 251 12.07 0.36 -1.85
C HIS A 251 13.03 0.99 -2.86
N ASP A 252 14.34 1.00 -2.59
CA ASP A 252 15.35 1.65 -3.42
C ASP A 252 15.39 1.06 -4.83
N ARG A 253 15.27 -0.27 -4.95
CA ARG A 253 15.19 -0.95 -6.25
C ARG A 253 13.95 -0.56 -7.02
N MET A 254 12.80 -0.46 -6.35
CA MET A 254 11.54 -0.07 -7.00
C MET A 254 11.59 1.39 -7.46
N VAL A 255 12.09 2.31 -6.62
CA VAL A 255 12.32 3.71 -6.98
C VAL A 255 13.23 3.82 -8.22
N THR A 256 14.37 3.13 -8.21
CA THR A 256 15.32 3.12 -9.35
C THR A 256 14.64 2.61 -10.62
N ALA A 257 13.86 1.54 -10.52
CA ALA A 257 13.19 0.94 -11.68
C ALA A 257 12.06 1.81 -12.23
N LEU A 258 11.37 2.57 -11.37
CA LEU A 258 10.24 3.43 -11.77
C LEU A 258 10.69 4.76 -12.40
N ARG A 259 11.84 5.34 -11.99
CA ARG A 259 12.33 6.66 -12.47
C ARG A 259 12.29 6.83 -14.00
N PRO A 260 12.72 5.87 -14.84
CA PRO A 260 12.66 6.04 -16.30
C PRO A 260 11.26 5.79 -16.90
N ARG A 261 10.26 5.40 -16.11
CA ARG A 261 8.96 4.91 -16.58
C ARG A 261 7.78 5.81 -16.23
N THR A 262 7.92 6.61 -15.18
CA THR A 262 6.85 7.48 -14.70
C THR A 262 7.37 8.61 -13.83
N ALA A 263 6.50 9.62 -13.59
CA ALA A 263 6.72 10.61 -12.54
C ALA A 263 6.57 9.93 -11.16
N ILE A 264 7.62 9.97 -10.36
CA ILE A 264 7.62 9.44 -9.00
C ILE A 264 7.74 10.56 -7.97
N THR A 265 7.08 10.35 -6.82
CA THR A 265 7.33 11.08 -5.59
C THR A 265 7.83 10.07 -4.57
N GLU A 266 9.08 10.20 -4.16
CA GLU A 266 9.70 9.35 -3.15
C GLU A 266 9.54 9.99 -1.77
N VAL A 267 9.11 9.21 -0.78
CA VAL A 267 8.93 9.66 0.61
C VAL A 267 9.62 8.68 1.56
N VAL A 268 10.59 9.17 2.33
CA VAL A 268 11.13 8.48 3.50
C VAL A 268 10.63 9.20 4.73
N ALA A 269 9.75 8.56 5.49
CA ALA A 269 9.15 9.12 6.69
C ALA A 269 10.01 8.76 7.91
N ASP A 270 11.03 9.57 8.21
CA ASP A 270 12.08 9.26 9.21
C ASP A 270 11.57 8.87 10.60
N ARG A 271 10.43 9.40 11.02
CA ARG A 271 9.81 9.13 12.33
C ARG A 271 8.75 8.04 12.30
N ARG A 272 8.59 7.34 11.16
CA ARG A 272 7.63 6.25 10.96
C ARG A 272 8.34 4.91 10.85
N ASP A 273 7.66 3.88 11.27
CA ASP A 273 8.03 2.49 11.03
C ASP A 273 7.08 1.84 10.00
N HIS A 274 7.25 0.56 9.80
CA HIS A 274 6.46 -0.23 8.84
C HIS A 274 4.95 -0.18 9.09
N PHE A 275 4.54 -0.08 10.35
CA PHE A 275 3.14 -0.23 10.76
C PHE A 275 2.43 1.11 10.95
N ASP A 276 3.14 2.18 11.33
CA ASP A 276 2.51 3.47 11.55
C ASP A 276 2.61 4.43 10.35
N LEU A 277 3.43 4.11 9.34
CA LEU A 277 3.50 4.87 8.09
C LEU A 277 2.11 5.10 7.45
N PRO A 278 1.22 4.09 7.36
CA PRO A 278 -0.10 4.28 6.76
C PRO A 278 -1.03 5.24 7.51
N TYR A 279 -0.73 5.59 8.77
CA TYR A 279 -1.52 6.61 9.50
C TYR A 279 -1.39 8.01 8.89
N ASP A 280 -0.33 8.27 8.13
CA ASP A 280 -0.12 9.55 7.47
C ASP A 280 -0.91 9.71 6.16
N LEU A 281 -1.60 8.66 5.68
CA LEU A 281 -2.41 8.75 4.46
C LEU A 281 -3.50 9.81 4.59
N GLY A 282 -3.43 10.86 3.77
CA GLY A 282 -4.37 11.97 3.77
C GLY A 282 -4.16 12.98 4.91
N VAL A 283 -3.14 12.83 5.74
CA VAL A 283 -2.86 13.75 6.85
C VAL A 283 -1.96 14.89 6.37
N ARG A 284 -2.51 16.12 6.31
CA ARG A 284 -1.75 17.31 5.91
C ARG A 284 -0.60 17.61 6.85
N GLY A 285 0.50 18.14 6.27
CA GLY A 285 1.71 18.47 7.00
C GLY A 285 2.60 17.28 7.28
N THR A 286 2.23 16.08 6.81
CA THR A 286 3.12 14.93 6.75
C THR A 286 3.62 14.76 5.32
N GLY A 287 4.88 14.35 5.14
CA GLY A 287 5.44 14.18 3.79
C GLY A 287 4.65 13.19 2.94
N LEU A 288 4.15 12.10 3.54
CA LEU A 288 3.31 11.13 2.84
C LEU A 288 1.92 11.70 2.53
N GLY A 289 1.26 12.31 3.51
CA GLY A 289 -0.09 12.86 3.34
C GLY A 289 -0.13 13.92 2.24
N ASP A 290 0.79 14.88 2.27
CA ASP A 290 0.88 15.94 1.27
C ASP A 290 1.18 15.37 -0.13
N ALA A 291 2.07 14.39 -0.25
CA ALA A 291 2.37 13.72 -1.52
C ALA A 291 1.15 12.97 -2.08
N VAL A 292 0.39 12.27 -1.25
CA VAL A 292 -0.83 11.56 -1.65
C VAL A 292 -1.92 12.53 -2.06
N LEU A 293 -2.17 13.58 -1.28
CA LEU A 293 -3.18 14.59 -1.59
C LEU A 293 -2.86 15.33 -2.90
N ALA A 294 -1.61 15.72 -3.10
CA ALA A 294 -1.15 16.31 -4.35
C ALA A 294 -1.36 15.37 -5.54
N ARG A 295 -1.04 14.06 -5.38
CA ARG A 295 -1.24 13.04 -6.41
C ARG A 295 -2.72 12.88 -6.78
N MET A 296 -3.62 12.99 -5.81
CA MET A 296 -5.07 12.91 -6.01
C MET A 296 -5.71 14.22 -6.51
N GLY A 297 -4.94 15.30 -6.63
CA GLY A 297 -5.43 16.63 -7.00
C GLY A 297 -6.30 17.26 -5.90
N LEU A 298 -5.93 17.04 -4.63
CA LEU A 298 -6.60 17.56 -3.43
C LEU A 298 -5.74 18.59 -2.69
N GLY A 299 -4.56 18.95 -3.24
CA GLY A 299 -3.56 19.78 -2.56
C GLY A 299 -3.89 21.26 -2.41
N ASP A 300 -4.62 21.91 -3.33
CA ASP A 300 -4.62 23.37 -3.50
C ASP A 300 -5.98 24.09 -3.43
N ALA A 301 -7.06 23.42 -3.06
CA ALA A 301 -8.39 24.05 -3.09
C ALA A 301 -8.61 25.15 -2.03
N ARG A 302 -7.69 25.37 -1.08
CA ARG A 302 -7.81 26.39 -0.01
C ARG A 302 -6.97 27.65 -0.17
N MET A 303 -6.05 27.72 -1.14
CA MET A 303 -5.27 28.96 -1.40
C MET A 303 -5.91 29.92 -2.40
N GLY A 304 -7.02 29.55 -3.06
CA GLY A 304 -7.66 30.34 -4.11
C GLY A 304 -8.81 31.27 -3.67
N LEU A 305 -9.17 31.34 -2.40
CA LEU A 305 -10.31 32.15 -1.91
C LEU A 305 -9.92 33.33 -1.01
N GLY A 306 -8.66 33.69 -0.93
CA GLY A 306 -8.12 34.72 -0.01
C GLY A 306 -7.87 36.11 -0.61
N ASP A 307 -7.80 36.32 -1.93
CA ASP A 307 -7.33 37.58 -2.52
C ASP A 307 -8.22 38.16 -3.65
N ALA A 308 -9.52 38.26 -3.42
CA ALA A 308 -10.41 39.00 -4.31
C ALA A 308 -11.33 39.97 -3.55
N ARG A 309 -10.80 40.72 -2.57
CA ARG A 309 -11.51 41.90 -1.99
C ARG A 309 -10.49 42.89 -1.43
N THR A 310 -9.88 43.71 -2.28
CA THR A 310 -9.57 45.11 -1.96
C THR A 310 -9.10 45.80 -3.26
N GLY A 311 -9.95 46.65 -3.80
CA GLY A 311 -9.58 47.46 -4.98
C GLY A 311 -10.73 48.20 -5.63
N LEU A 312 -11.67 48.74 -4.84
CA LEU A 312 -12.52 49.82 -5.28
C LEU A 312 -12.55 50.90 -4.18
N GLY A 313 -11.54 51.72 -4.19
CA GLY A 313 -11.48 52.98 -3.46
C GLY A 313 -11.43 54.09 -4.50
N GLY A 314 -12.52 54.86 -4.56
CA GLY A 314 -12.74 55.92 -5.50
C GLY A 314 -11.77 57.11 -5.37
N THR A 315 -11.73 57.89 -6.42
CA THR A 315 -11.35 59.29 -6.39
C THR A 315 -12.47 60.10 -7.03
N SER A 316 -13.20 60.78 -6.18
CA SER A 316 -13.94 62.01 -6.56
C SER A 316 -12.95 63.14 -6.69
N THR A 317 -13.00 63.82 -7.72
CA THR A 317 -13.23 65.29 -7.91
C THR A 317 -13.12 65.59 -9.36
#